data_ce0421f230129d0d1650693b5c4da04b
#
_entry.id   ce0421f230129d0d1650693b5c4da04b
#
_cell.length_a   1.000
_cell.length_b   1.000
_cell.length_c   1.000
_cell.angle_alpha   90.00
_cell.angle_beta   90.00
_cell.angle_gamma   90.00
#
_symmetry.space_group_name_H-M   'P 1'
#
loop_
_entity.id
_entity.type
_entity.pdbx_description
1 polymer ?
#
loop_
_entity_poly.entity_id
_entity_poly.type
_entity_poly.pdbx_seq_one_letter_code
_entity_poly.pdbx_strand_id
1 'polypeptide(L)'
;MGGEFWMLLELGMNSGANSSRFRAVCRMVMRSEDGRELRSFMFEEEAPGQEVRAVERKLLLETLASRLPSGAISFSSRVRKIEKQGMDETLLELDNGNKVLAKIVIGCDGVRSPIAKWMGFAEPNYVGHCAFRGLALYPEGQPFKQKVNYIYGRGLRAGYVPVSTTKVYWFICFNRPTPGQKITDPALLKKEAIMLVSNWPRELLDVIHKTPDDVVIKTPLVDRWLWPGLGPPASTDNVVVVGDAWHPMTPNLGQGACCALEDAIVLSRKLAGAIKNGPESIDKALRDYSLERWTRIFPLTIRANLVGVLLQWDNLAVCAFRNNVMIPKLVRLGPFLEHTNFECELLEPVASV
;
A
#
# COMPACT_ATOMS: atom_id res chain seq x y z
N MET A 1 -13.63 3.21 10.91
CA MET A 1 -12.17 3.08 10.67
C MET A 1 -11.97 1.92 9.74
N GLY A 2 -11.86 2.19 8.45
CA GLY A 2 -11.79 1.17 7.40
C GLY A 2 -10.48 0.40 7.46
N GLY A 3 -10.57 -0.92 7.55
CA GLY A 3 -9.42 -1.81 7.49
C GLY A 3 -8.83 -1.83 6.09
N GLU A 4 -7.77 -1.07 5.85
CA GLU A 4 -6.95 -1.23 4.66
C GLU A 4 -6.06 -2.45 4.85
N PHE A 5 -6.04 -3.31 3.86
CA PHE A 5 -5.24 -4.53 3.84
C PHE A 5 -4.01 -4.34 2.95
N TRP A 6 -2.87 -4.88 3.40
CA TRP A 6 -1.61 -4.86 2.67
C TRP A 6 -1.14 -6.28 2.40
N MET A 7 -0.77 -6.57 1.18
CA MET A 7 -0.02 -7.76 0.84
C MET A 7 1.46 -7.37 0.88
N LEU A 8 2.16 -7.86 1.91
CA LEU A 8 3.60 -7.65 2.07
C LEU A 8 4.35 -8.78 1.38
N LEU A 9 5.24 -8.44 0.48
CA LEU A 9 6.33 -9.30 0.06
C LEU A 9 7.44 -9.16 1.11
N GLU A 10 7.77 -10.21 1.85
CA GLU A 10 8.83 -10.17 2.82
C GLU A 10 10.17 -10.24 2.12
N LEU A 11 10.94 -9.18 2.25
CA LEU A 11 12.34 -9.15 1.91
C LEU A 11 13.12 -9.86 3.02
N GLY A 12 13.64 -11.03 2.74
CA GLY A 12 14.71 -11.78 3.42
C GLY A 12 15.09 -11.44 4.87
N MET A 13 14.14 -11.26 5.75
CA MET A 13 14.43 -11.16 7.18
C MET A 13 14.36 -12.56 7.80
N ASN A 14 15.50 -13.12 8.14
CA ASN A 14 15.62 -14.24 9.05
C ASN A 14 15.10 -13.84 10.44
N SER A 15 13.78 -13.77 10.60
CA SER A 15 13.16 -13.51 11.88
C SER A 15 12.79 -14.82 12.54
N GLY A 16 13.72 -15.37 13.31
CA GLY A 16 13.34 -16.31 14.37
C GLY A 16 12.26 -15.69 15.25
N ALA A 17 11.26 -16.50 15.59
CA ALA A 17 10.34 -16.29 16.74
C ALA A 17 9.10 -15.40 16.58
N ASN A 18 8.44 -15.22 15.43
CA ASN A 18 7.00 -14.90 15.42
C ASN A 18 6.31 -15.05 14.04
N SER A 19 6.85 -15.88 13.16
CA SER A 19 6.33 -16.11 11.81
C SER A 19 4.94 -16.76 11.76
N SER A 20 4.47 -17.35 12.86
CA SER A 20 3.18 -18.06 12.94
C SER A 20 1.95 -17.15 12.85
N ARG A 21 2.10 -15.85 13.10
CA ARG A 21 0.98 -14.89 13.06
C ARG A 21 0.62 -14.42 11.65
N PHE A 22 1.53 -14.54 10.68
CA PHE A 22 1.33 -14.08 9.30
C PHE A 22 1.38 -15.29 8.37
N ARG A 23 0.30 -15.51 7.62
CA ARG A 23 0.22 -16.68 6.73
C ARG A 23 0.95 -16.41 5.42
N ALA A 24 1.90 -17.29 5.09
CA ALA A 24 2.51 -17.31 3.78
C ALA A 24 1.47 -17.70 2.72
N VAL A 25 1.49 -17.00 1.61
CA VAL A 25 0.70 -17.30 0.42
C VAL A 25 1.61 -18.01 -0.56
N CYS A 26 1.32 -19.28 -0.85
CA CYS A 26 2.22 -20.12 -1.66
C CYS A 26 1.93 -20.07 -3.16
N ARG A 27 0.73 -19.61 -3.56
CA ARG A 27 0.27 -19.67 -4.96
C ARG A 27 -0.54 -18.45 -5.36
N MET A 28 -0.37 -18.00 -6.60
CA MET A 28 -1.24 -17.05 -7.27
C MET A 28 -2.04 -17.77 -8.36
N VAL A 29 -3.33 -17.50 -8.45
CA VAL A 29 -4.23 -18.02 -9.49
C VAL A 29 -4.91 -16.86 -10.19
N MET A 30 -4.83 -16.82 -11.50
CA MET A 30 -5.45 -15.84 -12.37
C MET A 30 -6.60 -16.50 -13.15
N ARG A 31 -7.80 -15.90 -13.09
CA ARG A 31 -9.02 -16.43 -13.73
C ARG A 31 -9.70 -15.35 -14.56
N SER A 32 -10.49 -15.77 -15.52
CA SER A 32 -11.48 -14.92 -16.18
C SER A 32 -12.78 -14.84 -15.36
N GLU A 33 -13.64 -13.88 -15.70
CA GLU A 33 -14.92 -13.63 -15.02
C GLU A 33 -15.89 -14.83 -15.05
N ASP A 34 -15.75 -15.74 -16.01
CA ASP A 34 -16.49 -17.01 -16.08
C ASP A 34 -15.90 -18.13 -15.20
N GLY A 35 -14.80 -17.84 -14.46
CA GLY A 35 -14.11 -18.78 -13.56
C GLY A 35 -13.04 -19.64 -14.22
N ARG A 36 -12.83 -19.56 -15.54
CA ARG A 36 -11.77 -20.30 -16.25
C ARG A 36 -10.40 -19.88 -15.75
N GLU A 37 -9.56 -20.82 -15.35
CA GLU A 37 -8.18 -20.54 -14.97
C GLU A 37 -7.38 -20.13 -16.21
N LEU A 38 -6.78 -18.96 -16.16
CA LEU A 38 -5.92 -18.41 -17.20
C LEU A 38 -4.46 -18.83 -16.97
N ARG A 39 -4.02 -18.74 -15.72
CA ARG A 39 -2.68 -19.11 -15.29
C ARG A 39 -2.60 -19.27 -13.78
N SER A 40 -1.63 -20.06 -13.33
CA SER A 40 -1.26 -20.10 -11.91
C SER A 40 0.26 -20.24 -11.75
N PHE A 41 0.75 -19.74 -10.60
CA PHE A 41 2.15 -19.72 -10.25
C PHE A 41 2.34 -20.21 -8.82
N MET A 42 3.39 -20.97 -8.56
CA MET A 42 3.91 -21.19 -7.22
C MET A 42 4.98 -20.13 -6.95
N PHE A 43 4.90 -19.42 -5.82
CA PHE A 43 5.88 -18.37 -5.52
C PHE A 43 7.29 -18.92 -5.36
N GLU A 44 7.44 -20.07 -4.73
CA GLU A 44 8.74 -20.72 -4.54
C GLU A 44 9.43 -21.11 -5.87
N GLU A 45 8.64 -21.50 -6.89
CA GLU A 45 9.18 -21.87 -8.21
C GLU A 45 9.63 -20.65 -9.02
N GLU A 46 8.91 -19.55 -8.90
CA GLU A 46 9.15 -18.32 -9.69
C GLU A 46 10.12 -17.35 -9.02
N ALA A 47 10.19 -17.38 -7.69
CA ALA A 47 11.05 -16.52 -6.89
C ALA A 47 11.54 -17.28 -5.63
N PRO A 48 12.49 -18.21 -5.78
CA PRO A 48 12.99 -19.04 -4.67
C PRO A 48 13.49 -18.18 -3.49
N GLY A 49 13.09 -18.57 -2.28
CA GLY A 49 13.47 -17.89 -1.06
C GLY A 49 12.70 -16.57 -0.78
N GLN A 50 11.74 -16.19 -1.63
CA GLN A 50 10.85 -15.06 -1.39
C GLN A 50 9.51 -15.54 -0.83
N GLU A 51 9.05 -14.91 0.23
CA GLU A 51 7.75 -15.17 0.80
C GLU A 51 6.77 -14.03 0.52
N VAL A 52 5.58 -14.38 0.07
CA VAL A 52 4.45 -13.47 -0.01
C VAL A 52 3.55 -13.72 1.19
N ARG A 53 3.33 -12.69 1.99
CA ARG A 53 2.48 -12.78 3.18
C ARG A 53 1.27 -11.85 3.08
N ALA A 54 0.12 -12.40 3.39
CA ALA A 54 -1.10 -11.63 3.54
C ALA A 54 -1.26 -11.21 5.01
N VAL A 55 -1.27 -9.91 5.28
CA VAL A 55 -1.25 -9.35 6.64
C VAL A 55 -2.44 -8.43 6.86
N GLU A 56 -3.16 -8.62 7.96
CA GLU A 56 -4.18 -7.68 8.40
C GLU A 56 -3.51 -6.38 8.90
N ARG A 57 -3.87 -5.23 8.30
CA ARG A 57 -3.27 -3.92 8.61
C ARG A 57 -3.29 -3.60 10.10
N LYS A 58 -4.42 -3.86 10.78
CA LYS A 58 -4.57 -3.63 12.21
C LYS A 58 -3.52 -4.39 13.01
N LEU A 59 -3.35 -5.69 12.72
CA LEU A 59 -2.37 -6.54 13.40
C LEU A 59 -0.93 -6.05 13.18
N LEU A 60 -0.59 -5.63 11.96
CA LEU A 60 0.73 -5.06 11.67
C LEU A 60 0.98 -3.79 12.48
N LEU A 61 0.03 -2.84 12.48
CA LEU A 61 0.16 -1.58 13.22
C LEU A 61 0.25 -1.81 14.74
N GLU A 62 -0.56 -2.69 15.30
CA GLU A 62 -0.52 -3.05 16.72
C GLU A 62 0.82 -3.72 17.10
N THR A 63 1.34 -4.59 16.21
CA THR A 63 2.63 -5.24 16.43
C THR A 63 3.78 -4.23 16.40
N LEU A 64 3.78 -3.28 15.46
CA LEU A 64 4.78 -2.21 15.42
C LEU A 64 4.67 -1.28 16.64
N ALA A 65 3.44 -0.87 16.97
CA ALA A 65 3.19 0.01 18.12
C ALA A 65 3.63 -0.63 19.45
N SER A 66 3.46 -1.95 19.61
CA SER A 66 3.87 -2.67 20.83
C SER A 66 5.38 -2.70 21.08
N ARG A 67 6.18 -2.33 20.07
CA ARG A 67 7.66 -2.25 20.19
C ARG A 67 8.15 -0.85 20.56
N LEU A 68 7.27 0.13 20.59
CA LEU A 68 7.62 1.50 20.95
C LEU A 68 7.59 1.72 22.48
N PRO A 69 8.44 2.61 23.00
CA PRO A 69 8.40 3.01 24.40
C PRO A 69 7.04 3.59 24.77
N SER A 70 6.66 3.47 26.04
CA SER A 70 5.46 4.13 26.57
C SER A 70 5.52 5.65 26.33
N GLY A 71 4.43 6.24 25.84
CA GLY A 71 4.34 7.67 25.55
C GLY A 71 4.90 8.09 24.19
N ALA A 72 5.49 7.19 23.40
CA ALA A 72 5.96 7.51 22.06
C ALA A 72 4.84 7.81 21.05
N ILE A 73 3.61 7.32 21.33
CA ILE A 73 2.44 7.56 20.48
C ILE A 73 1.46 8.49 21.20
N SER A 74 1.11 9.59 20.54
CA SER A 74 0.03 10.49 20.97
C SER A 74 -1.15 10.37 20.00
N PHE A 75 -2.26 9.82 20.48
CA PHE A 75 -3.49 9.70 19.69
C PHE A 75 -4.28 11.02 19.69
N SER A 76 -5.23 11.15 18.74
CA SER A 76 -6.09 12.33 18.60
C SER A 76 -5.29 13.64 18.47
N SER A 77 -4.16 13.57 17.76
CA SER A 77 -3.16 14.63 17.64
C SER A 77 -2.90 14.95 16.16
N ARG A 78 -3.96 15.24 15.41
CA ARG A 78 -3.84 15.59 13.99
C ARG A 78 -3.18 16.97 13.84
N VAL A 79 -2.24 17.09 12.91
CA VAL A 79 -1.62 18.38 12.56
C VAL A 79 -2.65 19.27 11.87
N ARG A 80 -2.87 20.46 12.41
CA ARG A 80 -3.76 21.51 11.89
C ARG A 80 -3.00 22.59 11.15
N LYS A 81 -1.84 22.99 11.69
CA LYS A 81 -1.02 24.08 11.17
C LYS A 81 0.46 23.74 11.30
N ILE A 82 1.24 24.20 10.35
CA ILE A 82 2.68 23.99 10.28
C ILE A 82 3.30 25.36 10.04
N GLU A 83 4.27 25.75 10.88
CA GLU A 83 4.97 27.02 10.78
C GLU A 83 6.46 26.84 11.03
N LYS A 84 7.29 27.46 10.19
CA LYS A 84 8.72 27.53 10.43
C LYS A 84 9.02 28.46 11.62
N GLN A 85 9.91 27.99 12.48
CA GLN A 85 10.45 28.76 13.61
C GLN A 85 11.95 28.89 13.45
N GLY A 86 12.42 29.97 12.85
CA GLY A 86 13.84 30.11 12.51
C GLY A 86 14.30 29.17 11.39
N MET A 87 15.56 28.77 11.41
CA MET A 87 16.13 27.90 10.35
C MET A 87 16.02 26.40 10.65
N ASP A 88 16.00 26.01 11.93
CA ASP A 88 16.21 24.61 12.34
C ASP A 88 15.01 23.96 13.02
N GLU A 89 13.92 24.70 13.23
CA GLU A 89 12.78 24.20 13.96
C GLU A 89 11.46 24.45 13.22
N THR A 90 10.52 23.55 13.42
CA THR A 90 9.17 23.63 12.85
C THR A 90 8.14 23.48 13.96
N LEU A 91 7.23 24.44 14.06
CA LEU A 91 6.11 24.44 15.00
C LEU A 91 4.90 23.73 14.36
N LEU A 92 4.41 22.71 15.03
CA LEU A 92 3.19 22.01 14.69
C LEU A 92 2.09 22.38 15.68
N GLU A 93 0.97 22.88 15.18
CA GLU A 93 -0.26 23.07 15.96
C GLU A 93 -1.20 21.88 15.69
N LEU A 94 -1.65 21.23 16.75
CA LEU A 94 -2.51 20.06 16.69
C LEU A 94 -3.98 20.46 16.88
N ASP A 95 -4.90 19.61 16.39
CA ASP A 95 -6.36 19.88 16.50
C ASP A 95 -6.88 19.82 17.95
N ASN A 96 -6.14 19.18 18.86
CA ASN A 96 -6.41 19.21 20.30
C ASN A 96 -5.88 20.49 21.02
N GLY A 97 -5.35 21.46 20.28
CA GLY A 97 -4.81 22.71 20.80
C GLY A 97 -3.36 22.66 21.26
N ASN A 98 -2.74 21.50 21.31
CA ASN A 98 -1.33 21.38 21.69
C ASN A 98 -0.42 21.88 20.58
N LYS A 99 0.76 22.40 21.00
CA LYS A 99 1.83 22.83 20.09
C LYS A 99 3.09 22.00 20.33
N VAL A 100 3.71 21.58 19.24
CA VAL A 100 4.95 20.79 19.27
C VAL A 100 6.00 21.53 18.46
N LEU A 101 7.10 21.89 19.10
CA LEU A 101 8.29 22.43 18.42
C LEU A 101 9.20 21.26 18.07
N ALA A 102 9.45 21.03 16.80
CA ALA A 102 10.18 19.88 16.30
C ALA A 102 11.45 20.26 15.55
N LYS A 103 12.55 19.60 15.86
CA LYS A 103 13.82 19.71 15.12
C LYS A 103 13.76 18.98 13.77
N ILE A 104 12.96 17.92 13.68
CA ILE A 104 12.72 17.15 12.45
C ILE A 104 11.24 16.82 12.41
N VAL A 105 10.59 17.05 11.27
CA VAL A 105 9.22 16.63 11.00
C VAL A 105 9.21 15.58 9.89
N ILE A 106 8.65 14.41 10.18
CA ILE A 106 8.50 13.31 9.23
C ILE A 106 7.02 13.10 8.94
N GLY A 107 6.56 13.49 7.76
CA GLY A 107 5.19 13.33 7.30
C GLY A 107 4.90 11.93 6.82
N CYS A 108 4.30 11.08 7.69
CA CYS A 108 3.81 9.73 7.38
C CYS A 108 2.28 9.70 7.32
N ASP A 109 1.64 10.81 7.01
CA ASP A 109 0.22 11.11 7.19
C ASP A 109 -0.65 10.72 5.98
N GLY A 110 -0.06 9.99 5.02
CA GLY A 110 -0.75 9.31 3.94
C GLY A 110 -1.16 10.21 2.78
N VAL A 111 -1.99 9.67 1.92
CA VAL A 111 -2.35 10.26 0.61
C VAL A 111 -2.94 11.69 0.68
N ARG A 112 -3.54 12.07 1.82
CA ARG A 112 -4.09 13.43 2.05
C ARG A 112 -3.26 14.22 3.05
N SER A 113 -1.95 14.06 2.99
CA SER A 113 -0.97 14.67 3.87
C SER A 113 -1.09 16.19 3.94
N PRO A 114 -1.41 16.78 5.09
CA PRO A 114 -1.29 18.24 5.30
C PRO A 114 0.16 18.70 5.24
N ILE A 115 1.13 17.84 5.59
CA ILE A 115 2.56 18.15 5.50
C ILE A 115 2.99 18.25 4.04
N ALA A 116 2.62 17.29 3.21
CA ALA A 116 2.91 17.35 1.77
C ALA A 116 2.27 18.59 1.12
N LYS A 117 1.03 18.91 1.48
CA LYS A 117 0.36 20.12 0.99
C LYS A 117 1.09 21.39 1.42
N TRP A 118 1.55 21.47 2.67
CA TRP A 118 2.35 22.60 3.16
C TRP A 118 3.68 22.72 2.40
N MET A 119 4.32 21.60 2.04
CA MET A 119 5.53 21.58 1.21
C MET A 119 5.27 21.93 -0.27
N GLY A 120 4.03 22.17 -0.68
CA GLY A 120 3.66 22.60 -2.03
C GLY A 120 3.36 21.43 -2.99
N PHE A 121 3.21 20.20 -2.50
CA PHE A 121 2.77 19.11 -3.36
C PHE A 121 1.32 19.30 -3.82
N ALA A 122 1.08 19.06 -5.11
CA ALA A 122 -0.27 19.00 -5.65
C ALA A 122 -1.05 17.80 -5.08
N GLU A 123 -2.39 17.91 -5.11
CA GLU A 123 -3.24 16.78 -4.79
C GLU A 123 -2.94 15.60 -5.74
N PRO A 124 -3.00 14.35 -5.26
CA PRO A 124 -2.82 13.18 -6.11
C PRO A 124 -3.87 13.10 -7.22
N ASN A 125 -3.47 12.60 -8.38
CA ASN A 125 -4.33 12.47 -9.54
C ASN A 125 -5.27 11.27 -9.39
N TYR A 126 -6.54 11.46 -9.69
CA TYR A 126 -7.49 10.36 -9.82
C TYR A 126 -7.23 9.58 -11.11
N VAL A 127 -7.07 8.25 -11.01
CA VAL A 127 -6.67 7.42 -12.16
C VAL A 127 -7.85 6.82 -12.95
N GLY A 128 -9.08 7.31 -12.73
CA GLY A 128 -10.27 6.80 -13.43
C GLY A 128 -10.81 5.48 -12.88
N HIS A 129 -10.33 5.03 -11.72
CA HIS A 129 -10.74 3.77 -11.11
C HIS A 129 -11.14 3.95 -9.65
N CYS A 130 -12.11 3.14 -9.21
CA CYS A 130 -12.45 2.99 -7.79
C CYS A 130 -12.22 1.54 -7.35
N ALA A 131 -12.04 1.34 -6.04
CA ALA A 131 -11.94 0.02 -5.46
C ALA A 131 -12.90 -0.15 -4.28
N PHE A 132 -13.67 -1.26 -4.29
CA PHE A 132 -14.28 -1.82 -3.09
C PHE A 132 -13.28 -2.74 -2.40
N ARG A 133 -13.31 -2.78 -1.07
CA ARG A 133 -12.52 -3.68 -0.25
C ARG A 133 -13.32 -4.11 0.97
N GLY A 134 -13.07 -5.33 1.42
CA GLY A 134 -13.70 -5.85 2.63
C GLY A 134 -12.93 -7.01 3.22
N LEU A 135 -13.30 -7.37 4.45
CA LEU A 135 -12.75 -8.47 5.20
C LEU A 135 -13.87 -9.40 5.63
N ALA A 136 -13.99 -10.53 4.97
CA ALA A 136 -14.99 -11.56 5.27
C ALA A 136 -14.63 -12.31 6.55
N LEU A 137 -15.63 -12.66 7.34
CA LEU A 137 -15.49 -13.36 8.60
C LEU A 137 -16.08 -14.78 8.49
N TYR A 138 -15.28 -15.77 8.88
CA TYR A 138 -15.61 -17.19 8.92
C TYR A 138 -15.32 -17.71 10.35
N PRO A 139 -16.21 -17.55 11.31
CA PRO A 139 -15.96 -17.91 12.73
C PRO A 139 -15.54 -19.36 12.91
N GLU A 140 -16.10 -20.28 12.12
CA GLU A 140 -15.81 -21.71 12.16
C GLU A 140 -14.63 -22.14 11.27
N GLY A 141 -13.96 -21.18 10.64
CA GLY A 141 -12.87 -21.42 9.70
C GLY A 141 -13.23 -21.16 8.25
N GLN A 142 -12.30 -20.55 7.52
CA GLN A 142 -12.49 -20.24 6.11
C GLN A 142 -12.11 -21.47 5.24
N PRO A 143 -12.85 -21.73 4.12
CA PRO A 143 -12.67 -22.94 3.33
C PRO A 143 -11.56 -22.85 2.27
N PHE A 144 -10.90 -21.71 2.12
CA PHE A 144 -9.99 -21.45 0.99
C PHE A 144 -8.55 -21.90 1.30
N LYS A 145 -7.86 -22.41 0.29
CA LYS A 145 -6.41 -22.67 0.35
C LYS A 145 -5.62 -21.37 0.40
N GLN A 146 -4.38 -21.42 0.87
CA GLN A 146 -3.46 -20.27 0.96
C GLN A 146 -2.96 -19.85 -0.43
N LYS A 147 -3.81 -19.16 -1.16
CA LYS A 147 -3.54 -18.66 -2.51
C LYS A 147 -4.20 -17.30 -2.72
N VAL A 148 -3.56 -16.44 -3.51
CA VAL A 148 -4.19 -15.23 -4.04
C VAL A 148 -5.00 -15.63 -5.27
N ASN A 149 -6.26 -15.24 -5.30
CA ASN A 149 -7.11 -15.40 -6.46
C ASN A 149 -7.34 -14.03 -7.10
N TYR A 150 -7.00 -13.90 -8.38
CA TYR A 150 -7.33 -12.76 -9.22
C TYR A 150 -8.35 -13.16 -10.27
N ILE A 151 -9.34 -12.31 -10.51
CA ILE A 151 -10.38 -12.53 -11.51
C ILE A 151 -10.44 -11.28 -12.38
N TYR A 152 -10.38 -11.48 -13.71
CA TYR A 152 -10.32 -10.41 -14.70
C TYR A 152 -11.54 -10.41 -15.58
N GLY A 153 -12.28 -9.29 -15.58
CA GLY A 153 -13.38 -8.99 -16.48
C GLY A 153 -13.08 -7.78 -17.36
N ARG A 154 -14.10 -7.24 -17.96
CA ARG A 154 -14.03 -6.06 -18.81
C ARG A 154 -14.18 -4.79 -17.99
N GLY A 155 -13.13 -3.97 -17.90
CA GLY A 155 -13.12 -2.75 -17.08
C GLY A 155 -13.31 -3.01 -15.58
N LEU A 156 -13.16 -4.27 -15.17
CA LEU A 156 -13.46 -4.75 -13.83
C LEU A 156 -12.51 -5.90 -13.48
N ARG A 157 -11.97 -5.89 -12.28
CA ARG A 157 -11.20 -7.02 -11.73
C ARG A 157 -11.46 -7.14 -10.24
N ALA A 158 -11.35 -8.36 -9.76
CA ALA A 158 -11.48 -8.64 -8.34
C ALA A 158 -10.39 -9.60 -7.88
N GLY A 159 -10.26 -9.74 -6.59
CA GLY A 159 -9.43 -10.77 -6.00
C GLY A 159 -9.80 -11.02 -4.55
N TYR A 160 -9.38 -12.17 -4.05
CA TYR A 160 -9.51 -12.52 -2.65
C TYR A 160 -8.34 -13.40 -2.18
N VAL A 161 -8.01 -13.26 -0.91
CA VAL A 161 -6.90 -14.00 -0.28
C VAL A 161 -7.19 -14.27 1.19
N PRO A 162 -6.99 -15.48 1.69
CA PRO A 162 -7.07 -15.78 3.11
C PRO A 162 -5.95 -15.07 3.89
N VAL A 163 -6.31 -14.32 4.91
CA VAL A 163 -5.36 -13.58 5.77
C VAL A 163 -5.18 -14.25 7.13
N SER A 164 -6.14 -15.09 7.54
CA SER A 164 -6.05 -15.92 8.73
C SER A 164 -6.86 -17.20 8.56
N THR A 165 -6.98 -18.00 9.63
CA THR A 165 -7.86 -19.18 9.65
C THR A 165 -9.34 -18.82 9.55
N THR A 166 -9.72 -17.59 9.88
CA THR A 166 -11.11 -17.13 10.00
C THR A 166 -11.43 -15.89 9.20
N LYS A 167 -10.46 -15.34 8.45
CA LYS A 167 -10.66 -14.09 7.71
C LYS A 167 -10.15 -14.20 6.29
N VAL A 168 -10.90 -13.63 5.34
CA VAL A 168 -10.55 -13.52 3.92
C VAL A 168 -10.69 -12.09 3.48
N TYR A 169 -9.61 -11.51 2.99
CA TYR A 169 -9.62 -10.19 2.36
C TYR A 169 -10.08 -10.31 0.91
N TRP A 170 -10.84 -9.32 0.43
CA TRP A 170 -11.23 -9.20 -0.96
C TRP A 170 -11.22 -7.75 -1.44
N PHE A 171 -11.11 -7.59 -2.76
CA PHE A 171 -11.24 -6.30 -3.42
C PHE A 171 -11.92 -6.45 -4.77
N ILE A 172 -12.54 -5.35 -5.23
CA ILE A 172 -13.06 -5.17 -6.60
C ILE A 172 -12.56 -3.81 -7.08
N CYS A 173 -11.78 -3.79 -8.17
CA CYS A 173 -11.39 -2.55 -8.87
C CYS A 173 -12.23 -2.42 -10.14
N PHE A 174 -12.77 -1.23 -10.40
CA PHE A 174 -13.65 -0.99 -11.53
C PHE A 174 -13.46 0.41 -12.10
N ASN A 175 -13.72 0.54 -13.40
CA ASN A 175 -13.65 1.81 -14.10
C ASN A 175 -14.78 2.73 -13.64
N ARG A 176 -14.42 3.98 -13.37
CA ARG A 176 -15.35 5.04 -13.05
C ARG A 176 -14.74 6.39 -13.48
N PRO A 177 -15.37 7.12 -14.43
CA PRO A 177 -14.77 8.37 -14.95
C PRO A 177 -14.57 9.45 -13.89
N THR A 178 -15.42 9.49 -12.86
CA THR A 178 -15.29 10.39 -11.72
C THR A 178 -15.45 9.62 -10.41
N PRO A 179 -14.84 10.03 -9.30
CA PRO A 179 -14.98 9.35 -8.00
C PRO A 179 -16.43 9.17 -7.53
N GLY A 180 -17.32 10.06 -7.99
CA GLY A 180 -18.71 10.11 -7.57
C GLY A 180 -18.90 10.61 -6.14
N GLN A 181 -20.15 10.67 -5.70
CA GLN A 181 -20.45 11.04 -4.32
C GLN A 181 -20.02 9.94 -3.35
N LYS A 182 -19.60 10.36 -2.15
CA LYS A 182 -19.26 9.45 -1.07
C LYS A 182 -20.54 8.81 -0.54
N ILE A 183 -20.68 7.50 -0.73
CA ILE A 183 -21.73 6.72 -0.10
C ILE A 183 -21.31 6.45 1.34
N THR A 184 -22.17 6.79 2.30
CA THR A 184 -21.92 6.62 3.73
C THR A 184 -22.67 5.43 4.32
N ASP A 185 -23.70 4.94 3.65
CA ASP A 185 -24.44 3.75 4.06
C ASP A 185 -23.67 2.47 3.69
N PRO A 186 -23.22 1.67 4.67
CA PRO A 186 -22.45 0.47 4.42
C PRO A 186 -23.23 -0.62 3.66
N ALA A 187 -24.54 -0.74 3.89
CA ALA A 187 -25.36 -1.73 3.21
C ALA A 187 -25.49 -1.42 1.71
N LEU A 188 -25.59 -0.14 1.35
CA LEU A 188 -25.60 0.30 -0.05
C LEU A 188 -24.22 0.05 -0.72
N LEU A 189 -23.12 0.25 0.00
CA LEU A 189 -21.79 -0.05 -0.52
C LEU A 189 -21.64 -1.54 -0.84
N LYS A 190 -22.04 -2.42 0.06
CA LYS A 190 -21.98 -3.87 -0.16
C LYS A 190 -22.90 -4.31 -1.31
N LYS A 191 -24.10 -3.76 -1.39
CA LYS A 191 -25.05 -4.02 -2.49
C LYS A 191 -24.44 -3.60 -3.83
N GLU A 192 -23.82 -2.42 -3.93
CA GLU A 192 -23.14 -1.96 -5.16
C GLU A 192 -22.01 -2.92 -5.54
N ALA A 193 -21.20 -3.36 -4.57
CA ALA A 193 -20.13 -4.31 -4.81
C ALA A 193 -20.63 -5.65 -5.36
N ILE A 194 -21.71 -6.21 -4.78
CA ILE A 194 -22.34 -7.46 -5.24
C ILE A 194 -22.88 -7.30 -6.66
N MET A 195 -23.55 -6.18 -6.96
CA MET A 195 -24.12 -5.94 -8.29
C MET A 195 -23.06 -5.92 -9.39
N LEU A 196 -21.87 -5.38 -9.12
CA LEU A 196 -20.76 -5.33 -10.09
C LEU A 196 -20.28 -6.73 -10.50
N VAL A 197 -20.34 -7.71 -9.61
CA VAL A 197 -19.79 -9.06 -9.81
C VAL A 197 -20.84 -10.16 -9.71
N SER A 198 -22.13 -9.81 -9.91
CA SER A 198 -23.26 -10.72 -9.69
C SER A 198 -23.21 -12.02 -10.51
N ASN A 199 -22.56 -12.00 -11.68
CA ASN A 199 -22.40 -13.15 -12.58
C ASN A 199 -21.00 -13.81 -12.47
N TRP A 200 -20.21 -13.41 -11.49
CA TRP A 200 -18.85 -13.90 -11.29
C TRP A 200 -18.82 -15.18 -10.43
N PRO A 201 -17.65 -15.83 -10.27
CA PRO A 201 -17.53 -17.06 -9.49
C PRO A 201 -18.15 -16.96 -8.09
N ARG A 202 -18.91 -17.99 -7.72
CA ARG A 202 -19.67 -18.06 -6.45
C ARG A 202 -18.78 -17.86 -5.22
N GLU A 203 -17.51 -18.32 -5.28
CA GLU A 203 -16.58 -18.16 -4.18
C GLU A 203 -16.33 -16.69 -3.84
N LEU A 204 -16.24 -15.80 -4.85
CA LEU A 204 -16.10 -14.36 -4.61
C LEU A 204 -17.36 -13.77 -3.98
N LEU A 205 -18.54 -14.15 -4.48
CA LEU A 205 -19.81 -13.70 -3.93
C LEU A 205 -20.01 -14.17 -2.49
N ASP A 206 -19.64 -15.42 -2.17
CA ASP A 206 -19.67 -15.93 -0.80
C ASP A 206 -18.79 -15.10 0.13
N VAL A 207 -17.56 -14.80 -0.28
CA VAL A 207 -16.64 -13.93 0.49
C VAL A 207 -17.26 -12.54 0.73
N ILE A 208 -17.90 -11.92 -0.29
CA ILE A 208 -18.54 -10.62 -0.12
C ILE A 208 -19.74 -10.72 0.84
N HIS A 209 -20.57 -11.76 0.70
CA HIS A 209 -21.72 -12.00 1.58
C HIS A 209 -21.32 -12.20 3.05
N LYS A 210 -20.22 -12.92 3.31
CA LYS A 210 -19.66 -13.15 4.66
C LYS A 210 -18.96 -11.92 5.27
N THR A 211 -18.92 -10.80 4.55
CA THR A 211 -18.32 -9.56 5.04
C THR A 211 -19.36 -8.74 5.79
N PRO A 212 -19.12 -8.30 7.04
CA PRO A 212 -19.97 -7.32 7.70
C PRO A 212 -20.06 -6.01 6.90
N ASP A 213 -21.23 -5.41 6.86
CA ASP A 213 -21.49 -4.24 6.00
C ASP A 213 -20.60 -3.04 6.38
N ASP A 214 -20.37 -2.83 7.68
CA ASP A 214 -19.60 -1.72 8.24
C ASP A 214 -18.09 -1.77 7.94
N VAL A 215 -17.59 -2.93 7.48
CA VAL A 215 -16.18 -3.06 7.06
C VAL A 215 -15.99 -2.98 5.54
N VAL A 216 -17.07 -2.83 4.78
CA VAL A 216 -16.98 -2.60 3.33
C VAL A 216 -16.66 -1.14 3.06
N ILE A 217 -15.58 -0.89 2.32
CA ILE A 217 -15.17 0.45 1.95
C ILE A 217 -15.07 0.61 0.44
N LYS A 218 -15.34 1.82 -0.05
CA LYS A 218 -15.14 2.24 -1.43
C LYS A 218 -14.19 3.43 -1.45
N THR A 219 -13.13 3.33 -2.23
CA THR A 219 -12.12 4.38 -2.34
C THR A 219 -11.78 4.67 -3.80
N PRO A 220 -11.64 5.96 -4.19
CA PRO A 220 -11.01 6.31 -5.45
C PRO A 220 -9.53 5.89 -5.42
N LEU A 221 -9.02 5.41 -6.54
CA LEU A 221 -7.61 5.13 -6.71
C LEU A 221 -6.91 6.38 -7.25
N VAL A 222 -5.81 6.72 -6.62
CA VAL A 222 -5.04 7.92 -6.95
C VAL A 222 -3.56 7.59 -6.99
N ASP A 223 -2.78 8.40 -7.73
CA ASP A 223 -1.33 8.37 -7.73
C ASP A 223 -0.74 9.78 -7.80
N ARG A 224 0.54 9.89 -7.53
CA ARG A 224 1.33 11.10 -7.76
C ARG A 224 2.58 10.74 -8.53
N TRP A 225 2.72 11.32 -9.70
CA TRP A 225 3.89 11.12 -10.54
C TRP A 225 4.97 12.12 -10.17
N LEU A 226 6.11 11.61 -9.74
CA LEU A 226 7.25 12.39 -9.27
C LEU A 226 8.20 12.70 -10.44
N TRP A 227 7.72 13.46 -11.42
CA TRP A 227 8.51 13.80 -12.59
C TRP A 227 9.81 14.53 -12.21
N PRO A 228 10.97 14.18 -12.84
CA PRO A 228 12.24 14.82 -12.55
C PRO A 228 12.15 16.33 -12.80
N GLY A 229 12.57 17.12 -11.82
CA GLY A 229 12.59 18.59 -11.92
C GLY A 229 11.21 19.26 -11.93
N LEU A 230 10.12 18.49 -11.76
CA LEU A 230 8.76 19.02 -11.66
C LEU A 230 8.19 18.74 -10.28
N GLY A 231 7.83 19.79 -9.55
CA GLY A 231 7.27 19.71 -8.21
C GLY A 231 8.31 19.79 -7.08
N PRO A 232 7.84 19.80 -5.81
CA PRO A 232 8.71 19.94 -4.66
C PRO A 232 9.51 18.64 -4.40
N PRO A 233 10.70 18.76 -3.80
CA PRO A 233 11.45 17.60 -3.33
C PRO A 233 10.75 16.94 -2.12
N ALA A 234 11.12 15.68 -1.82
CA ALA A 234 10.57 14.98 -0.66
C ALA A 234 10.94 15.61 0.68
N SER A 235 11.99 16.44 0.70
CA SER A 235 12.43 17.16 1.90
C SER A 235 12.66 18.64 1.62
N THR A 236 12.37 19.46 2.60
CA THR A 236 12.65 20.89 2.63
C THR A 236 13.10 21.26 4.04
N ASP A 237 14.31 21.77 4.18
CA ASP A 237 14.94 22.03 5.49
C ASP A 237 14.85 20.79 6.41
N ASN A 238 14.21 20.94 7.58
CA ASN A 238 14.02 19.86 8.56
C ASN A 238 12.70 19.09 8.43
N VAL A 239 11.98 19.23 7.30
CA VAL A 239 10.70 18.52 7.04
C VAL A 239 10.87 17.55 5.87
N VAL A 240 10.39 16.32 6.03
CA VAL A 240 10.45 15.28 5.00
C VAL A 240 9.12 14.51 4.96
N VAL A 241 8.71 14.07 3.77
CA VAL A 241 7.54 13.20 3.56
C VAL A 241 7.96 11.82 3.09
N VAL A 242 7.25 10.78 3.56
CA VAL A 242 7.50 9.37 3.29
C VAL A 242 6.21 8.62 2.95
N GLY A 243 6.32 7.48 2.29
CA GLY A 243 5.18 6.66 1.91
C GLY A 243 4.14 7.42 1.08
N ASP A 244 2.86 7.15 1.29
CA ASP A 244 1.76 7.77 0.53
C ASP A 244 1.63 9.29 0.72
N ALA A 245 2.29 9.89 1.70
CA ALA A 245 2.38 11.34 1.82
C ALA A 245 3.22 11.94 0.67
N TRP A 246 4.25 11.23 0.25
CA TRP A 246 5.11 11.60 -0.86
C TRP A 246 4.68 10.97 -2.18
N HIS A 247 4.57 9.63 -2.23
CA HIS A 247 4.45 8.84 -3.46
C HIS A 247 3.23 7.90 -3.46
N PRO A 248 2.01 8.41 -3.28
CA PRO A 248 0.85 7.54 -3.42
C PRO A 248 0.86 6.90 -4.81
N MET A 249 0.66 5.59 -4.86
CA MET A 249 0.65 4.81 -6.09
C MET A 249 -0.57 3.89 -6.17
N THR A 250 -0.94 3.51 -7.39
CA THR A 250 -2.03 2.55 -7.58
C THR A 250 -1.66 1.17 -7.00
N PRO A 251 -2.62 0.41 -6.46
CA PRO A 251 -2.34 -0.86 -5.77
C PRO A 251 -2.01 -2.04 -6.71
N ASN A 252 -1.75 -1.75 -7.99
CA ASN A 252 -1.67 -2.76 -9.04
C ASN A 252 -0.45 -3.70 -8.93
N LEU A 253 0.61 -3.24 -8.27
CA LEU A 253 1.81 -4.02 -7.96
C LEU A 253 1.89 -4.46 -6.49
N GLY A 254 0.99 -3.97 -5.63
CA GLY A 254 1.02 -4.25 -4.19
C GLY A 254 2.21 -3.63 -3.44
N GLN A 255 2.92 -2.65 -4.04
CA GLN A 255 4.20 -2.15 -3.53
C GLN A 255 4.13 -0.90 -2.66
N GLY A 256 3.00 -0.20 -2.58
CA GLY A 256 2.94 1.06 -1.83
C GLY A 256 3.37 0.94 -0.36
N ALA A 257 2.86 -0.06 0.35
CA ALA A 257 3.24 -0.30 1.74
C ALA A 257 4.67 -0.80 1.90
N CYS A 258 5.16 -1.64 0.98
CA CYS A 258 6.54 -2.10 0.97
C CYS A 258 7.50 -0.92 0.81
N CYS A 259 7.22 -0.03 -0.15
CA CYS A 259 8.01 1.19 -0.34
C CYS A 259 8.00 2.10 0.90
N ALA A 260 6.87 2.22 1.60
CA ALA A 260 6.79 3.00 2.84
C ALA A 260 7.63 2.38 3.98
N LEU A 261 7.71 1.06 4.07
CA LEU A 261 8.60 0.37 5.01
C LEU A 261 10.08 0.53 4.63
N GLU A 262 10.40 0.42 3.34
CA GLU A 262 11.74 0.72 2.81
C GLU A 262 12.14 2.18 3.14
N ASP A 263 11.22 3.14 2.94
CA ASP A 263 11.45 4.56 3.29
C ASP A 263 11.82 4.72 4.77
N ALA A 264 11.08 4.06 5.65
CA ALA A 264 11.33 4.15 7.08
C ALA A 264 12.74 3.67 7.45
N ILE A 265 13.21 2.57 6.85
CA ILE A 265 14.54 2.03 7.09
C ILE A 265 15.62 2.96 6.53
N VAL A 266 15.49 3.38 5.27
CA VAL A 266 16.48 4.24 4.60
C VAL A 266 16.60 5.59 5.32
N LEU A 267 15.45 6.21 5.64
CA LEU A 267 15.43 7.48 6.35
C LEU A 267 16.06 7.36 7.75
N SER A 268 15.68 6.33 8.51
CA SER A 268 16.23 6.10 9.86
C SER A 268 17.75 5.91 9.83
N ARG A 269 18.27 5.16 8.86
CA ARG A 269 19.71 4.95 8.69
C ARG A 269 20.45 6.27 8.44
N LYS A 270 19.94 7.10 7.51
CA LYS A 270 20.55 8.39 7.19
C LYS A 270 20.49 9.37 8.36
N LEU A 271 19.35 9.41 9.06
CA LEU A 271 19.20 10.28 10.23
C LEU A 271 20.03 9.84 11.43
N ALA A 272 20.20 8.56 11.67
CA ALA A 272 20.98 8.04 12.81
C ALA A 272 22.43 8.58 12.82
N GLY A 273 23.05 8.69 11.63
CA GLY A 273 24.37 9.30 11.50
C GLY A 273 24.36 10.82 11.60
N ALA A 274 23.29 11.47 11.11
CA ALA A 274 23.23 12.92 10.96
C ALA A 274 22.85 13.67 12.25
N ILE A 275 21.99 13.08 13.09
CA ILE A 275 21.45 13.74 14.29
C ILE A 275 22.57 14.21 15.25
N LYS A 276 23.66 13.45 15.32
CA LYS A 276 24.81 13.77 16.19
C LYS A 276 25.64 14.96 15.66
N ASN A 277 25.53 15.27 14.37
CA ASN A 277 26.41 16.23 13.68
C ASN A 277 25.76 17.59 13.41
N GLY A 278 24.52 17.80 13.87
CA GLY A 278 23.82 19.09 13.80
C GLY A 278 22.94 19.30 12.55
N PRO A 279 22.31 20.49 12.44
CA PRO A 279 21.24 20.76 11.47
C PRO A 279 21.64 20.59 9.99
N GLU A 280 22.83 21.08 9.60
CA GLU A 280 23.32 20.94 8.20
C GLU A 280 23.46 19.48 7.79
N SER A 281 23.88 18.63 8.73
CA SER A 281 23.99 17.19 8.53
C SER A 281 22.62 16.53 8.37
N ILE A 282 21.62 16.99 9.12
CA ILE A 282 20.23 16.54 9.03
C ILE A 282 19.67 16.89 7.66
N ASP A 283 19.77 18.14 7.23
CA ASP A 283 19.25 18.58 5.92
C ASP A 283 19.93 17.80 4.78
N LYS A 284 21.25 17.58 4.84
CA LYS A 284 21.93 16.72 3.88
C LYS A 284 21.38 15.28 3.87
N ALA A 285 21.16 14.68 5.04
CA ALA A 285 20.63 13.32 5.16
C ALA A 285 19.22 13.20 4.57
N LEU A 286 18.36 14.21 4.74
CA LEU A 286 17.03 14.25 4.17
C LEU A 286 17.05 14.39 2.63
N ARG A 287 17.98 15.18 2.09
CA ARG A 287 18.19 15.26 0.63
C ARG A 287 18.70 13.95 0.06
N ASP A 288 19.69 13.33 0.72
CA ASP A 288 20.25 12.04 0.29
C ASP A 288 19.19 10.91 0.33
N TYR A 289 18.30 10.93 1.33
CA TYR A 289 17.10 10.07 1.36
C TYR A 289 16.21 10.31 0.15
N SER A 290 15.86 11.56 -0.12
CA SER A 290 14.97 11.92 -1.22
C SER A 290 15.49 11.43 -2.57
N LEU A 291 16.79 11.58 -2.82
CA LEU A 291 17.42 11.17 -4.08
C LEU A 291 17.45 9.63 -4.22
N GLU A 292 17.90 8.93 -3.17
CA GLU A 292 17.98 7.46 -3.15
C GLU A 292 16.60 6.84 -3.39
N ARG A 293 15.58 7.31 -2.66
CA ARG A 293 14.25 6.76 -2.77
C ARG A 293 13.54 7.13 -4.08
N TRP A 294 13.77 8.32 -4.61
CA TRP A 294 13.18 8.74 -5.87
C TRP A 294 13.53 7.78 -7.03
N THR A 295 14.78 7.36 -7.14
CA THR A 295 15.25 6.44 -8.20
C THR A 295 14.54 5.08 -8.14
N ARG A 296 14.12 4.66 -6.96
CA ARG A 296 13.37 3.44 -6.71
C ARG A 296 11.88 3.61 -6.98
N ILE A 297 11.29 4.70 -6.47
CA ILE A 297 9.84 4.90 -6.39
C ILE A 297 9.25 5.36 -7.71
N PHE A 298 9.92 6.28 -8.43
CA PHE A 298 9.39 6.82 -9.67
C PHE A 298 9.10 5.74 -10.73
N PRO A 299 10.03 4.83 -11.07
CA PRO A 299 9.76 3.73 -11.98
C PRO A 299 8.64 2.79 -11.52
N LEU A 300 8.54 2.52 -10.21
CA LEU A 300 7.48 1.68 -9.66
C LEU A 300 6.11 2.32 -9.79
N THR A 301 6.00 3.62 -9.54
CA THR A 301 4.73 4.36 -9.70
C THR A 301 4.24 4.29 -11.15
N ILE A 302 5.14 4.52 -12.12
CA ILE A 302 4.81 4.40 -13.55
C ILE A 302 4.35 2.97 -13.89
N ARG A 303 5.12 1.96 -13.48
CA ARG A 303 4.76 0.55 -13.71
C ARG A 303 3.42 0.20 -13.10
N ALA A 304 3.16 0.62 -11.87
CA ALA A 304 1.89 0.38 -11.18
C ALA A 304 0.71 0.98 -11.94
N ASN A 305 0.85 2.20 -12.46
CA ASN A 305 -0.17 2.85 -13.27
C ASN A 305 -0.40 2.10 -14.59
N LEU A 306 0.66 1.84 -15.37
CA LEU A 306 0.57 1.14 -16.67
C LEU A 306 -0.05 -0.24 -16.55
N VAL A 307 0.35 -1.02 -15.55
CA VAL A 307 -0.27 -2.34 -15.26
C VAL A 307 -1.75 -2.16 -14.94
N GLY A 308 -2.10 -1.15 -14.16
CA GLY A 308 -3.49 -0.82 -13.84
C GLY A 308 -4.32 -0.51 -15.08
N VAL A 309 -3.83 0.35 -15.95
CA VAL A 309 -4.50 0.70 -17.21
C VAL A 309 -4.75 -0.55 -18.06
N LEU A 310 -3.74 -1.41 -18.22
CA LEU A 310 -3.86 -2.64 -19.00
C LEU A 310 -4.88 -3.63 -18.40
N LEU A 311 -4.84 -3.81 -17.09
CA LEU A 311 -5.73 -4.75 -16.39
C LEU A 311 -7.19 -4.25 -16.33
N GLN A 312 -7.40 -2.92 -16.36
CA GLN A 312 -8.72 -2.27 -16.30
C GLN A 312 -9.28 -1.89 -17.67
N TRP A 313 -8.58 -2.22 -18.76
CA TRP A 313 -9.07 -1.88 -20.10
C TRP A 313 -10.42 -2.55 -20.36
N ASP A 314 -11.34 -1.83 -21.01
CA ASP A 314 -12.71 -2.29 -21.27
C ASP A 314 -13.01 -2.63 -22.73
N ASN A 315 -11.99 -2.51 -23.62
CA ASN A 315 -12.10 -2.93 -25.01
C ASN A 315 -12.11 -4.46 -25.13
N LEU A 316 -13.08 -5.01 -25.85
CA LEU A 316 -13.27 -6.46 -26.01
C LEU A 316 -12.05 -7.19 -26.60
N ALA A 317 -11.44 -6.60 -27.64
CA ALA A 317 -10.27 -7.20 -28.31
C ALA A 317 -9.06 -7.24 -27.36
N VAL A 318 -8.83 -6.16 -26.59
CA VAL A 318 -7.77 -6.09 -25.59
C VAL A 318 -8.02 -7.08 -24.45
N CYS A 319 -9.25 -7.21 -23.96
CA CYS A 319 -9.62 -8.20 -22.95
C CYS A 319 -9.43 -9.62 -23.46
N ALA A 320 -9.81 -9.90 -24.69
CA ALA A 320 -9.60 -11.20 -25.32
C ALA A 320 -8.09 -11.52 -25.48
N PHE A 321 -7.30 -10.58 -25.95
CA PHE A 321 -5.84 -10.73 -26.03
C PHE A 321 -5.22 -10.94 -24.64
N ARG A 322 -5.60 -10.12 -23.66
CA ARG A 322 -5.15 -10.26 -22.26
C ARG A 322 -5.42 -11.67 -21.72
N ASN A 323 -6.66 -12.15 -21.87
CA ASN A 323 -7.12 -13.40 -21.25
C ASN A 323 -6.67 -14.67 -22.00
N ASN A 324 -6.41 -14.60 -23.32
CA ASN A 324 -6.08 -15.78 -24.12
C ASN A 324 -4.60 -15.85 -24.53
N VAL A 325 -3.88 -14.72 -24.52
CA VAL A 325 -2.47 -14.66 -24.94
C VAL A 325 -1.59 -14.13 -23.84
N MET A 326 -1.83 -12.89 -23.39
CA MET A 326 -0.93 -12.21 -22.48
C MET A 326 -0.80 -12.94 -21.14
N ILE A 327 -1.91 -13.16 -20.42
CA ILE A 327 -1.86 -13.84 -19.12
C ILE A 327 -1.38 -15.27 -19.25
N PRO A 328 -1.95 -16.13 -20.13
CA PRO A 328 -1.54 -17.52 -20.20
C PRO A 328 -0.10 -17.77 -20.70
N LYS A 329 0.39 -16.92 -21.60
CA LYS A 329 1.64 -17.21 -22.32
C LYS A 329 2.79 -16.25 -21.99
N LEU A 330 2.51 -14.98 -21.67
CA LEU A 330 3.53 -13.94 -21.55
C LEU A 330 3.78 -13.51 -20.11
N VAL A 331 2.78 -13.57 -19.23
CA VAL A 331 2.97 -13.20 -17.84
C VAL A 331 3.89 -14.21 -17.16
N ARG A 332 4.99 -13.73 -16.60
CA ARG A 332 5.92 -14.48 -15.75
C ARG A 332 6.00 -13.78 -14.40
N LEU A 333 5.91 -14.54 -13.34
CA LEU A 333 5.90 -13.96 -12.00
C LEU A 333 7.31 -13.51 -11.57
N GLY A 334 8.38 -14.25 -11.94
CA GLY A 334 9.76 -13.90 -11.61
C GLY A 334 10.12 -12.46 -11.98
N PRO A 335 10.06 -12.04 -13.27
CA PRO A 335 10.30 -10.66 -13.67
C PRO A 335 9.31 -9.64 -13.07
N PHE A 336 8.09 -10.10 -12.73
CA PHE A 336 7.11 -9.28 -12.04
C PHE A 336 7.50 -9.06 -10.58
N LEU A 337 8.10 -10.04 -9.92
CA LEU A 337 8.57 -9.94 -8.53
C LEU A 337 9.96 -9.33 -8.40
N GLU A 338 10.77 -9.31 -9.47
CA GLU A 338 12.13 -8.77 -9.45
C GLU A 338 12.18 -7.33 -8.92
N HIS A 339 11.17 -6.50 -9.24
CA HIS A 339 11.07 -5.15 -8.70
C HIS A 339 10.72 -5.10 -7.21
N THR A 340 10.35 -6.22 -6.59
CA THR A 340 10.10 -6.29 -5.14
C THR A 340 11.37 -6.53 -4.34
N ASN A 341 12.46 -6.96 -5.01
CA ASN A 341 13.76 -7.16 -4.38
C ASN A 341 14.40 -5.80 -4.06
N PHE A 342 14.32 -5.43 -2.81
CA PHE A 342 15.04 -4.28 -2.25
C PHE A 342 15.82 -4.74 -1.04
N GLU A 343 17.14 -4.71 -1.14
CA GLU A 343 18.01 -5.02 -0.02
C GLU A 343 18.13 -3.78 0.86
N CYS A 344 17.47 -3.83 2.02
CA CYS A 344 17.73 -2.87 3.08
C CYS A 344 19.00 -3.30 3.81
N GLU A 345 20.03 -2.47 3.80
CA GLU A 345 21.15 -2.66 4.71
C GLU A 345 20.64 -2.67 6.16
N LEU A 346 21.19 -3.58 6.97
CA LEU A 346 20.83 -3.68 8.38
C LEU A 346 21.08 -2.34 9.09
N LEU A 347 20.15 -1.93 9.93
CA LEU A 347 20.39 -0.84 10.86
C LEU A 347 21.47 -1.30 11.85
N GLU A 348 22.60 -0.62 11.90
CA GLU A 348 23.57 -0.88 12.95
C GLU A 348 22.94 -0.63 14.33
N PRO A 349 23.14 -1.53 15.32
CA PRO A 349 22.66 -1.26 16.66
C PRO A 349 23.24 0.07 17.14
N VAL A 350 22.40 1.00 17.56
CA VAL A 350 22.88 2.21 18.25
C VAL A 350 23.59 1.71 19.49
N ALA A 351 24.92 1.89 19.53
CA ALA A 351 25.69 1.60 20.74
C ALA A 351 24.96 2.32 21.91
N SER A 352 24.56 1.56 22.91
CA SER A 352 23.92 2.07 24.13
C SER A 352 24.83 3.14 24.71
N VAL A 353 24.36 4.38 24.73
CA VAL A 353 25.00 5.52 25.40
C VAL A 353 24.77 5.39 26.89
#